data_1179ffbd43009f890d8490d958e2d81e
#
_entry.id   1179ffbd43009f890d8490d958e2d81e
#
_cell.length_a   1.000
_cell.length_b   1.000
_cell.length_c   1.000
_cell.angle_alpha   90.00
_cell.angle_beta   90.00
_cell.angle_gamma   90.00
#
_symmetry.space_group_name_H-M   'P 1'
#
loop_
_entity.id
_entity.type
_entity.pdbx_description
1 polymer ?
#
loop_
_entity_poly.entity_id
_entity_poly.type
_entity_poly.pdbx_seq_one_letter_code
_entity_poly.pdbx_strand_id
1 'polypeptide(L)'
;KGADGQFLKFLIDGTPTKGTFLSEYIKRNGKGIDAIKSARKWFENLNIIFPDTHRTDFPFRIVNDSQFKNVMRDLLSYFGTGISDLRRIESKSEELGIPDEIRQKIEESLDGKDEKTGVVIHNESRFIFAEKDESKNLKWYELKTIHKTEGSNSDYIFEMFEESDGTSRLFDFIPMLIDMRANDAVYVIDEVDRSLHPMLTLKLLEMYDSLLRSDSQMQLICTTHESNLLSTAPIRQDEVWFVEKDKKGESHLSSLCEYKPRENVQKGYLNGRYGAIPFFGELNNIHWDDAKQE
;
A
#
# COMPACT_ATOMS: atom_id res chain seq x y z
N LYS A 1 39.67 16.02 3.37
CA LYS A 1 40.43 16.46 2.17
C LYS A 1 41.21 15.25 1.61
N GLY A 2 40.53 14.21 1.13
CA GLY A 2 41.13 12.99 0.56
C GLY A 2 40.48 12.70 -0.80
N ALA A 3 40.91 11.61 -1.47
CA ALA A 3 40.38 11.18 -2.76
C ALA A 3 38.85 11.10 -2.77
N ASP A 4 38.22 10.71 -1.65
CA ASP A 4 36.76 10.67 -1.50
C ASP A 4 36.11 12.06 -1.61
N GLY A 5 36.75 13.11 -1.06
CA GLY A 5 36.23 14.47 -1.15
C GLY A 5 36.24 15.04 -2.56
N GLN A 6 37.25 14.69 -3.36
CA GLN A 6 37.33 15.09 -4.77
C GLN A 6 36.30 14.33 -5.61
N PHE A 7 36.11 13.04 -5.34
CA PHE A 7 35.10 12.23 -6.01
C PHE A 7 33.68 12.72 -5.71
N LEU A 8 33.40 13.05 -4.46
CA LEU A 8 32.08 13.61 -4.08
C LEU A 8 31.83 14.95 -4.79
N LYS A 9 32.82 15.84 -4.82
CA LYS A 9 32.69 17.11 -5.52
C LYS A 9 32.42 16.92 -7.01
N PHE A 10 33.15 16.02 -7.65
CA PHE A 10 32.92 15.64 -9.04
C PHE A 10 31.50 15.11 -9.28
N LEU A 11 30.96 14.31 -8.36
CA LEU A 11 29.58 13.82 -8.46
C LEU A 11 28.56 14.95 -8.28
N ILE A 12 28.78 15.86 -7.34
CA ILE A 12 27.89 17.03 -7.10
C ILE A 12 27.84 17.88 -8.36
N ASP A 13 29.01 18.25 -8.88
CA ASP A 13 29.12 19.11 -10.07
C ASP A 13 28.58 18.43 -11.35
N GLY A 14 28.63 17.10 -11.42
CA GLY A 14 28.16 16.29 -12.55
C GLY A 14 26.75 15.74 -12.42
N THR A 15 26.03 16.07 -11.35
CA THR A 15 24.64 15.59 -11.17
C THR A 15 23.69 16.37 -12.09
N PRO A 16 22.94 15.71 -12.99
CA PRO A 16 21.99 16.38 -13.87
C PRO A 16 20.88 17.09 -13.09
N THR A 17 20.32 18.15 -13.64
CA THR A 17 19.25 18.95 -13.01
C THR A 17 18.01 18.11 -12.64
N LYS A 18 17.74 17.04 -13.38
CA LYS A 18 16.65 16.07 -13.13
C LYS A 18 17.11 14.80 -12.40
N GLY A 19 18.36 14.75 -11.97
CA GLY A 19 18.94 13.62 -11.24
C GLY A 19 19.12 13.92 -9.76
N THR A 20 19.29 12.87 -8.96
CA THR A 20 19.68 13.00 -7.57
C THR A 20 21.15 12.62 -7.38
N PHE A 21 21.81 13.26 -6.43
CA PHE A 21 23.18 12.92 -6.04
C PHE A 21 23.31 11.42 -5.69
N LEU A 22 22.33 10.87 -5.00
CA LEU A 22 22.30 9.47 -4.60
C LEU A 22 22.27 8.54 -5.83
N SER A 23 21.47 8.86 -6.85
CA SER A 23 21.41 8.06 -8.09
C SER A 23 22.73 8.09 -8.86
N GLU A 24 23.40 9.25 -8.95
CA GLU A 24 24.71 9.36 -9.60
C GLU A 24 25.82 8.65 -8.82
N TYR A 25 25.78 8.71 -7.50
CA TYR A 25 26.70 7.97 -6.63
C TYR A 25 26.59 6.46 -6.88
N ILE A 26 25.36 5.95 -6.99
CA ILE A 26 25.09 4.54 -7.27
C ILE A 26 25.59 4.14 -8.66
N LYS A 27 25.20 4.89 -9.70
CA LYS A 27 25.58 4.61 -11.09
C LYS A 27 27.10 4.54 -11.29
N ARG A 28 27.86 5.32 -10.54
CA ARG A 28 29.32 5.38 -10.64
C ARG A 28 30.04 4.51 -9.60
N ASN A 29 29.33 3.50 -9.05
CA ASN A 29 29.90 2.56 -8.08
C ASN A 29 30.62 3.24 -6.91
N GLY A 30 30.04 4.30 -6.37
CA GLY A 30 30.59 5.02 -5.21
C GLY A 30 30.87 4.08 -4.04
N LYS A 31 32.12 4.07 -3.56
CA LYS A 31 32.57 3.20 -2.47
C LYS A 31 32.92 4.04 -1.25
N GLY A 32 32.69 3.52 -0.08
CA GLY A 32 33.40 3.94 1.14
C GLY A 32 32.67 4.88 2.09
N ILE A 33 31.52 5.48 1.75
CA ILE A 33 30.79 6.37 2.68
C ILE A 33 29.57 5.66 3.26
N ASP A 34 29.70 5.17 4.49
CA ASP A 34 28.65 4.35 5.13
C ASP A 34 27.33 5.11 5.31
N ALA A 35 27.37 6.43 5.58
CA ALA A 35 26.16 7.25 5.65
C ALA A 35 25.37 7.26 4.34
N ILE A 36 26.05 7.29 3.16
CA ILE A 36 25.37 7.26 1.87
C ILE A 36 24.81 5.86 1.58
N LYS A 37 25.52 4.81 1.98
CA LYS A 37 25.02 3.44 1.87
C LYS A 37 23.78 3.22 2.75
N SER A 38 23.81 3.76 3.98
CA SER A 38 22.65 3.68 4.90
C SER A 38 21.45 4.45 4.36
N ALA A 39 21.65 5.66 3.86
CA ALA A 39 20.60 6.43 3.20
C ALA A 39 20.01 5.68 1.99
N ARG A 40 20.89 5.10 1.15
CA ARG A 40 20.44 4.28 0.02
C ARG A 40 19.57 3.10 0.48
N LYS A 41 20.05 2.34 1.47
CA LYS A 41 19.30 1.20 2.03
C LYS A 41 17.95 1.62 2.57
N TRP A 42 17.88 2.80 3.20
CA TRP A 42 16.61 3.34 3.69
C TRP A 42 15.64 3.62 2.53
N PHE A 43 16.10 4.27 1.43
CA PHE A 43 15.27 4.50 0.25
C PHE A 43 14.87 3.20 -0.48
N GLU A 44 15.75 2.18 -0.50
CA GLU A 44 15.44 0.86 -1.06
C GLU A 44 14.37 0.11 -0.25
N ASN A 45 14.28 0.40 1.06
CA ASN A 45 13.28 -0.18 1.96
C ASN A 45 12.03 0.71 2.11
N LEU A 46 11.95 1.83 1.39
CA LEU A 46 10.80 2.72 1.41
C LEU A 46 9.70 2.19 0.50
N ASN A 47 8.55 1.92 1.08
CA ASN A 47 7.36 1.48 0.37
C ASN A 47 6.29 2.58 0.46
N ILE A 48 5.80 3.05 -0.69
CA ILE A 48 4.77 4.08 -0.74
C ILE A 48 3.49 3.44 -1.30
N ILE A 49 2.40 3.55 -0.55
CA ILE A 49 1.08 3.03 -0.91
C ILE A 49 0.15 4.23 -1.06
N PHE A 50 -0.17 4.56 -2.30
CA PHE A 50 -1.19 5.56 -2.62
C PHE A 50 -2.60 4.97 -2.54
N PRO A 51 -3.64 5.81 -2.48
CA PRO A 51 -5.02 5.34 -2.45
C PRO A 51 -5.39 4.37 -3.58
N ASP A 52 -4.83 4.58 -4.77
CA ASP A 52 -5.07 3.75 -5.96
C ASP A 52 -3.95 2.72 -6.22
N THR A 53 -3.04 2.55 -5.28
CA THR A 53 -1.99 1.52 -5.40
C THR A 53 -2.57 0.15 -5.06
N HIS A 54 -2.41 -0.79 -5.99
CA HIS A 54 -2.73 -2.20 -5.77
C HIS A 54 -1.45 -3.02 -5.78
N ARG A 55 -1.29 -3.86 -4.77
CA ARG A 55 -0.16 -4.79 -4.70
C ARG A 55 -0.39 -5.95 -5.65
N THR A 56 0.59 -6.21 -6.51
CA THR A 56 0.53 -7.26 -7.53
C THR A 56 1.46 -8.45 -7.24
N ASP A 57 2.22 -8.39 -6.14
CA ASP A 57 3.19 -9.42 -5.76
C ASP A 57 2.56 -10.58 -4.95
N PHE A 58 1.53 -10.28 -4.15
CA PHE A 58 0.94 -11.26 -3.23
C PHE A 58 0.26 -12.45 -3.93
N PRO A 59 -0.36 -12.32 -5.11
CA PRO A 59 -0.98 -13.47 -5.76
C PRO A 59 0.03 -14.57 -6.09
N PHE A 60 1.24 -14.19 -6.54
CA PHE A 60 2.31 -15.15 -6.79
C PHE A 60 2.77 -15.84 -5.51
N ARG A 61 2.84 -15.08 -4.39
CA ARG A 61 3.18 -15.63 -3.07
C ARG A 61 2.13 -16.60 -2.56
N ILE A 62 0.84 -16.34 -2.75
CA ILE A 62 -0.25 -17.25 -2.38
C ILE A 62 -0.08 -18.61 -3.02
N VAL A 63 0.42 -18.67 -4.25
CA VAL A 63 0.61 -19.91 -4.99
C VAL A 63 1.85 -20.67 -4.53
N ASN A 64 2.94 -19.95 -4.25
CA ASN A 64 4.26 -20.56 -4.05
C ASN A 64 4.67 -20.67 -2.57
N ASP A 65 3.97 -19.99 -1.66
CA ASP A 65 4.26 -19.96 -0.23
C ASP A 65 3.00 -20.29 0.58
N SER A 66 2.92 -21.54 1.03
CA SER A 66 1.79 -22.03 1.83
C SER A 66 1.67 -21.33 3.19
N GLN A 67 2.80 -20.91 3.78
CA GLN A 67 2.79 -20.18 5.05
C GLN A 67 2.20 -18.77 4.84
N PHE A 68 2.64 -18.06 3.79
CA PHE A 68 2.08 -16.77 3.44
C PHE A 68 0.57 -16.87 3.17
N LYS A 69 0.14 -17.85 2.36
CA LYS A 69 -1.28 -18.10 2.09
C LYS A 69 -2.10 -18.31 3.36
N ASN A 70 -1.60 -19.12 4.29
CA ASN A 70 -2.29 -19.40 5.55
C ASN A 70 -2.43 -18.14 6.41
N VAL A 71 -1.36 -17.37 6.57
CA VAL A 71 -1.41 -16.11 7.33
C VAL A 71 -2.35 -15.10 6.66
N MET A 72 -2.29 -14.99 5.34
CA MET A 72 -3.20 -14.12 4.56
C MET A 72 -4.67 -14.48 4.81
N ARG A 73 -5.03 -15.77 4.70
CA ARG A 73 -6.37 -16.26 4.98
C ARG A 73 -6.81 -15.96 6.41
N ASP A 74 -5.95 -16.23 7.39
CA ASP A 74 -6.26 -16.05 8.80
C ASP A 74 -6.49 -14.56 9.12
N LEU A 75 -5.73 -13.65 8.50
CA LEU A 75 -5.92 -12.21 8.63
C LEU A 75 -7.18 -11.72 7.93
N LEU A 76 -7.51 -12.21 6.74
CA LEU A 76 -8.78 -11.89 6.08
C LEU A 76 -9.97 -12.32 6.94
N SER A 77 -9.89 -13.51 7.54
CA SER A 77 -10.91 -13.98 8.49
C SER A 77 -10.96 -13.10 9.75
N TYR A 78 -9.82 -12.71 10.32
CA TYR A 78 -9.73 -11.81 11.47
C TYR A 78 -10.41 -10.46 11.22
N PHE A 79 -10.24 -9.90 10.02
CA PHE A 79 -10.89 -8.66 9.61
C PHE A 79 -12.37 -8.82 9.22
N GLY A 80 -12.93 -10.03 9.34
CA GLY A 80 -14.37 -10.26 9.15
C GLY A 80 -14.84 -10.18 7.71
N THR A 81 -13.98 -10.44 6.72
CA THR A 81 -14.33 -10.38 5.30
C THR A 81 -15.28 -11.49 4.85
N GLY A 82 -15.42 -12.56 5.62
CA GLY A 82 -16.16 -13.77 5.22
C GLY A 82 -15.35 -14.69 4.30
N ILE A 83 -14.16 -14.29 3.87
CA ILE A 83 -13.28 -15.11 3.04
C ILE A 83 -12.70 -16.26 3.88
N SER A 84 -12.92 -17.48 3.44
CA SER A 84 -12.44 -18.71 4.10
C SER A 84 -11.20 -19.30 3.46
N ASP A 85 -10.96 -19.02 2.19
CA ASP A 85 -9.78 -19.48 1.44
C ASP A 85 -9.55 -18.60 0.19
N LEU A 86 -8.34 -18.70 -0.35
CA LEU A 86 -7.94 -18.12 -1.63
C LEU A 86 -7.50 -19.25 -2.55
N ARG A 87 -8.10 -19.36 -3.73
CA ARG A 87 -7.80 -20.43 -4.67
C ARG A 87 -7.42 -19.93 -6.03
N ARG A 88 -6.42 -20.56 -6.60
CA ARG A 88 -6.07 -20.45 -8.00
C ARG A 88 -6.92 -21.43 -8.79
N ILE A 89 -7.76 -20.93 -9.67
CA ILE A 89 -8.68 -21.73 -10.49
C ILE A 89 -8.24 -21.65 -11.95
N GLU A 90 -8.10 -22.80 -12.63
CA GLU A 90 -7.77 -22.84 -14.03
C GLU A 90 -8.93 -22.26 -14.86
N SER A 91 -8.59 -21.35 -15.76
CA SER A 91 -9.54 -20.64 -16.62
C SER A 91 -9.06 -20.67 -18.06
N LYS A 92 -9.98 -20.60 -19.00
CA LYS A 92 -9.61 -20.51 -20.42
C LYS A 92 -9.23 -19.07 -20.77
N SER A 93 -8.23 -18.91 -21.60
CA SER A 93 -7.74 -17.58 -22.02
C SER A 93 -8.84 -16.71 -22.65
N GLU A 94 -9.80 -17.33 -23.35
CA GLU A 94 -10.91 -16.64 -23.98
C GLU A 94 -11.88 -16.02 -22.94
N GLU A 95 -12.06 -16.70 -21.81
CA GLU A 95 -12.93 -16.26 -20.70
C GLU A 95 -12.29 -15.11 -19.90
N LEU A 96 -10.97 -14.99 -19.98
CA LEU A 96 -10.20 -13.96 -19.26
C LEU A 96 -10.11 -12.62 -20.03
N GLY A 97 -10.59 -12.56 -21.26
CA GLY A 97 -10.59 -11.34 -22.07
C GLY A 97 -9.18 -10.80 -22.39
N ILE A 98 -8.17 -11.68 -22.40
CA ILE A 98 -6.78 -11.28 -22.67
C ILE A 98 -6.60 -11.14 -24.18
N PRO A 99 -6.17 -9.96 -24.69
CA PRO A 99 -5.90 -9.76 -26.11
C PRO A 99 -4.79 -10.72 -26.61
N ASP A 100 -4.96 -11.19 -27.85
CA ASP A 100 -4.02 -12.14 -28.47
C ASP A 100 -2.57 -11.61 -28.50
N GLU A 101 -2.39 -10.31 -28.72
CA GLU A 101 -1.05 -9.68 -28.69
C GLU A 101 -0.36 -9.79 -27.30
N ILE A 102 -1.14 -9.66 -26.23
CA ILE A 102 -0.62 -9.81 -24.88
C ILE A 102 -0.33 -11.28 -24.60
N ARG A 103 -1.20 -12.18 -25.05
CA ARG A 103 -1.01 -13.63 -24.93
C ARG A 103 0.31 -14.07 -25.55
N GLN A 104 0.57 -13.65 -26.80
CA GLN A 104 1.82 -13.96 -27.50
C GLN A 104 3.06 -13.45 -26.77
N LYS A 105 3.02 -12.19 -26.29
CA LYS A 105 4.15 -11.61 -25.52
C LYS A 105 4.43 -12.38 -24.24
N ILE A 106 3.39 -12.88 -23.57
CA ILE A 106 3.54 -13.68 -22.35
C ILE A 106 4.15 -15.04 -22.70
N GLU A 107 3.66 -15.70 -23.74
CA GLU A 107 4.19 -16.97 -24.21
C GLU A 107 5.68 -16.87 -24.57
N GLU A 108 6.07 -15.84 -25.32
CA GLU A 108 7.47 -15.52 -25.64
C GLU A 108 8.29 -15.22 -24.37
N SER A 109 7.72 -14.52 -23.41
CA SER A 109 8.42 -14.16 -22.16
C SER A 109 8.69 -15.37 -21.26
N LEU A 110 7.88 -16.41 -21.38
CA LEU A 110 8.01 -17.67 -20.65
C LEU A 110 8.84 -18.71 -21.40
N ASP A 111 9.21 -18.46 -22.67
CA ASP A 111 10.08 -19.36 -23.42
C ASP A 111 11.50 -19.39 -22.83
N GLY A 112 12.00 -20.61 -22.62
CA GLY A 112 13.33 -20.84 -22.07
C GLY A 112 13.48 -20.53 -20.58
N LYS A 113 12.40 -20.24 -19.86
CA LYS A 113 12.41 -20.07 -18.39
C LYS A 113 12.00 -21.37 -17.69
N ASP A 114 12.39 -21.46 -16.42
CA ASP A 114 12.05 -22.62 -15.58
C ASP A 114 10.51 -22.77 -15.42
N GLU A 115 10.05 -24.01 -15.29
CA GLU A 115 8.63 -24.38 -15.12
C GLU A 115 7.89 -23.64 -14.01
N LYS A 116 8.63 -23.10 -13.02
CA LYS A 116 8.07 -22.31 -11.90
C LYS A 116 7.95 -20.82 -12.18
N THR A 117 8.32 -20.40 -13.40
CA THR A 117 8.23 -18.99 -13.77
C THR A 117 6.83 -18.71 -14.31
N GLY A 118 6.12 -17.84 -13.63
CA GLY A 118 4.80 -17.37 -14.05
C GLY A 118 4.79 -15.86 -14.27
N VAL A 119 3.82 -15.40 -15.01
CA VAL A 119 3.51 -13.98 -15.19
C VAL A 119 2.19 -13.70 -14.48
N VAL A 120 2.16 -12.64 -13.68
CA VAL A 120 0.91 -12.14 -13.07
C VAL A 120 0.45 -10.92 -13.85
N ILE A 121 -0.81 -10.93 -14.25
CA ILE A 121 -1.48 -9.81 -14.89
C ILE A 121 -2.54 -9.32 -13.92
N HIS A 122 -2.54 -8.04 -13.62
CA HIS A 122 -3.62 -7.39 -12.92
C HIS A 122 -4.46 -6.60 -13.93
N ASN A 123 -5.72 -6.95 -14.06
CA ASN A 123 -6.68 -6.28 -14.93
C ASN A 123 -8.03 -6.17 -14.22
N GLU A 124 -8.56 -4.95 -14.10
CA GLU A 124 -9.88 -4.67 -13.52
C GLU A 124 -10.16 -5.43 -12.21
N SER A 125 -9.20 -5.42 -11.28
CA SER A 125 -9.25 -6.18 -10.01
C SER A 125 -9.23 -7.71 -10.16
N ARG A 126 -8.80 -8.23 -11.32
CA ARG A 126 -8.51 -9.65 -11.53
C ARG A 126 -7.02 -9.90 -11.44
N PHE A 127 -6.66 -10.99 -10.78
CA PHE A 127 -5.27 -11.47 -10.75
C PHE A 127 -5.18 -12.75 -11.57
N ILE A 128 -4.58 -12.62 -12.73
CA ILE A 128 -4.46 -13.71 -13.70
C ILE A 128 -3.01 -14.18 -13.72
N PHE A 129 -2.83 -15.48 -13.70
CA PHE A 129 -1.53 -16.13 -13.78
C PHE A 129 -1.40 -16.87 -15.09
N ALA A 130 -0.26 -16.74 -15.74
CA ALA A 130 0.14 -17.56 -16.86
C ALA A 130 1.40 -18.34 -16.51
N GLU A 131 1.40 -19.63 -16.65
CA GLU A 131 2.55 -20.50 -16.45
C GLU A 131 2.57 -21.62 -17.47
N LYS A 132 3.74 -22.22 -17.72
CA LYS A 132 3.85 -23.41 -18.56
C LYS A 132 3.76 -24.66 -17.70
N ASP A 133 2.94 -25.63 -18.12
CA ASP A 133 2.89 -26.95 -17.49
C ASP A 133 4.11 -27.80 -17.88
N GLU A 134 4.23 -29.00 -17.28
CA GLU A 134 5.32 -29.97 -17.57
C GLU A 134 5.43 -30.32 -19.07
N SER A 135 4.34 -30.21 -19.81
CA SER A 135 4.27 -30.44 -21.25
C SER A 135 4.57 -29.17 -22.08
N LYS A 136 4.97 -28.08 -21.43
CA LYS A 136 5.22 -26.74 -22.02
C LYS A 136 3.97 -26.06 -22.61
N ASN A 137 2.76 -26.52 -22.29
CA ASN A 137 1.55 -25.83 -22.67
C ASN A 137 1.28 -24.64 -21.72
N LEU A 138 0.85 -23.52 -22.29
CA LEU A 138 0.48 -22.35 -21.52
C LEU A 138 -0.84 -22.59 -20.80
N LYS A 139 -0.82 -22.47 -19.48
CA LYS A 139 -1.97 -22.59 -18.60
C LYS A 139 -2.30 -21.25 -17.99
N TRP A 140 -3.59 -20.99 -17.88
CA TRP A 140 -4.11 -19.77 -17.32
C TRP A 140 -4.92 -20.06 -16.07
N TYR A 141 -4.71 -19.23 -15.06
CA TYR A 141 -5.41 -19.36 -13.79
C TYR A 141 -5.84 -17.98 -13.30
N GLU A 142 -6.88 -17.95 -12.51
CA GLU A 142 -7.38 -16.77 -11.86
C GLU A 142 -7.41 -16.97 -10.35
N LEU A 143 -7.01 -15.94 -9.58
CA LEU A 143 -7.15 -15.97 -8.14
C LEU A 143 -8.59 -15.60 -7.78
N LYS A 144 -9.24 -16.46 -7.00
CA LYS A 144 -10.62 -16.29 -6.54
C LYS A 144 -10.71 -16.42 -5.04
N THR A 145 -11.69 -15.76 -4.45
CA THR A 145 -12.00 -15.86 -3.03
C THR A 145 -13.06 -16.94 -2.81
N ILE A 146 -12.97 -17.59 -1.68
CA ILE A 146 -13.89 -18.68 -1.30
C ILE A 146 -14.61 -18.25 -0.03
N HIS A 147 -15.93 -18.25 -0.07
CA HIS A 147 -16.79 -17.99 1.06
C HIS A 147 -17.51 -19.27 1.50
N LYS A 148 -17.73 -19.42 2.80
CA LYS A 148 -18.50 -20.52 3.37
C LYS A 148 -19.66 -19.96 4.16
N THR A 149 -20.83 -20.56 3.97
CA THR A 149 -22.02 -20.23 4.76
C THR A 149 -22.18 -21.27 5.87
N GLU A 150 -22.49 -20.83 7.08
CA GLU A 150 -22.82 -21.74 8.18
C GLU A 150 -23.98 -22.67 7.78
N GLY A 151 -23.80 -23.96 8.00
CA GLY A 151 -24.80 -24.98 7.66
C GLY A 151 -24.82 -25.45 6.21
N SER A 152 -23.97 -24.90 5.35
CA SER A 152 -23.77 -25.37 3.97
C SER A 152 -22.43 -26.06 3.79
N ASN A 153 -22.42 -27.19 3.09
CA ASN A 153 -21.16 -27.83 2.66
C ASN A 153 -20.65 -27.27 1.32
N SER A 154 -21.32 -26.26 0.77
CA SER A 154 -20.96 -25.68 -0.52
C SER A 154 -20.03 -24.51 -0.36
N ASP A 155 -18.97 -24.48 -1.15
CA ASP A 155 -18.09 -23.31 -1.29
C ASP A 155 -18.76 -22.34 -2.29
N TYR A 156 -18.80 -21.07 -1.95
CA TYR A 156 -19.17 -19.98 -2.85
C TYR A 156 -17.91 -19.32 -3.36
N ILE A 157 -17.73 -19.33 -4.66
CA ILE A 157 -16.55 -18.80 -5.34
C ILE A 157 -16.88 -17.42 -5.87
N PHE A 158 -16.11 -16.42 -5.44
CA PHE A 158 -16.25 -15.03 -5.88
C PHE A 158 -15.04 -14.63 -6.69
N GLU A 159 -15.29 -13.81 -7.69
CA GLU A 159 -14.25 -13.07 -8.38
C GLU A 159 -13.71 -11.98 -7.45
N MET A 160 -12.44 -11.62 -7.60
CA MET A 160 -11.84 -10.56 -6.75
C MET A 160 -12.58 -9.22 -6.87
N PHE A 161 -13.14 -8.91 -8.03
CA PHE A 161 -13.90 -7.68 -8.25
C PHE A 161 -15.32 -7.70 -7.66
N GLU A 162 -15.82 -8.86 -7.24
CA GLU A 162 -17.10 -9.01 -6.54
C GLU A 162 -16.97 -8.71 -5.04
N GLU A 163 -15.74 -8.64 -4.53
CA GLU A 163 -15.47 -8.24 -3.17
C GLU A 163 -15.73 -6.75 -2.95
N SER A 164 -16.02 -6.37 -1.71
CA SER A 164 -16.16 -4.96 -1.37
C SER A 164 -14.85 -4.19 -1.52
N ASP A 165 -14.92 -2.86 -1.75
CA ASP A 165 -13.73 -2.01 -1.81
C ASP A 165 -12.89 -2.13 -0.54
N GLY A 166 -13.53 -2.27 0.64
CA GLY A 166 -12.83 -2.47 1.89
C GLY A 166 -12.07 -3.80 1.93
N THR A 167 -12.68 -4.88 1.45
CA THR A 167 -12.03 -6.18 1.31
C THR A 167 -10.86 -6.10 0.33
N SER A 168 -11.06 -5.44 -0.81
CA SER A 168 -10.01 -5.22 -1.81
C SER A 168 -8.83 -4.45 -1.22
N ARG A 169 -9.09 -3.43 -0.41
CA ARG A 169 -8.04 -2.67 0.28
C ARG A 169 -7.24 -3.50 1.28
N LEU A 170 -7.86 -4.47 1.93
CA LEU A 170 -7.15 -5.40 2.81
C LEU A 170 -6.14 -6.29 2.07
N PHE A 171 -6.37 -6.58 0.78
CA PHE A 171 -5.37 -7.28 -0.06
C PHE A 171 -4.10 -6.45 -0.29
N ASP A 172 -4.17 -5.13 -0.16
CA ASP A 172 -2.98 -4.26 -0.20
C ASP A 172 -2.26 -4.22 1.15
N PHE A 173 -3.00 -4.20 2.27
CA PHE A 173 -2.44 -4.01 3.60
C PHE A 173 -1.98 -5.30 4.28
N ILE A 174 -2.68 -6.41 4.13
CA ILE A 174 -2.30 -7.67 4.80
C ILE A 174 -0.91 -8.15 4.37
N PRO A 175 -0.55 -8.17 3.07
CA PRO A 175 0.82 -8.51 2.66
C PRO A 175 1.88 -7.59 3.28
N MET A 176 1.57 -6.29 3.42
CA MET A 176 2.43 -5.33 4.10
C MET A 176 2.66 -5.72 5.56
N LEU A 177 1.61 -6.05 6.31
CA LEU A 177 1.72 -6.47 7.70
C LEU A 177 2.55 -7.77 7.85
N ILE A 178 2.40 -8.70 6.91
CA ILE A 178 3.20 -9.94 6.89
C ILE A 178 4.67 -9.62 6.65
N ASP A 179 4.97 -8.71 5.71
CA ASP A 179 6.32 -8.30 5.38
C ASP A 179 6.98 -7.53 6.53
N MET A 180 6.25 -6.66 7.22
CA MET A 180 6.71 -5.94 8.40
C MET A 180 7.15 -6.86 9.53
N ARG A 181 6.51 -7.99 9.70
CA ARG A 181 6.91 -8.97 10.72
C ARG A 181 8.29 -9.58 10.43
N ALA A 182 8.64 -9.71 9.17
CA ALA A 182 9.88 -10.36 8.72
C ALA A 182 11.04 -9.38 8.55
N ASN A 183 10.75 -8.12 8.17
CA ASN A 183 11.75 -7.16 7.74
C ASN A 183 11.50 -5.78 8.32
N ASP A 184 12.57 -5.09 8.65
CA ASP A 184 12.50 -3.66 8.93
C ASP A 184 12.34 -2.89 7.61
N ALA A 185 11.22 -2.19 7.48
CA ALA A 185 10.90 -1.38 6.31
C ALA A 185 10.20 -0.08 6.72
N VAL A 186 10.22 0.89 5.83
CA VAL A 186 9.49 2.16 5.99
C VAL A 186 8.29 2.13 5.05
N TYR A 187 7.11 2.33 5.60
CA TYR A 187 5.88 2.42 4.84
C TYR A 187 5.30 3.82 4.96
N VAL A 188 4.96 4.39 3.81
CA VAL A 188 4.20 5.64 3.70
C VAL A 188 2.88 5.31 3.04
N ILE A 189 1.78 5.50 3.76
CA ILE A 189 0.43 5.18 3.27
C ILE A 189 -0.37 6.47 3.19
N ASP A 190 -0.81 6.78 2.00
CA ASP A 190 -1.73 7.90 1.79
C ASP A 190 -3.17 7.42 1.92
N GLU A 191 -3.98 8.17 2.70
CA GLU A 191 -5.37 7.83 3.01
C GLU A 191 -5.54 6.38 3.51
N VAL A 192 -4.93 6.06 4.67
CA VAL A 192 -5.00 4.71 5.25
C VAL A 192 -6.43 4.25 5.54
N ASP A 193 -7.34 5.18 5.78
CA ASP A 193 -8.76 4.95 6.06
C ASP A 193 -9.64 4.81 4.81
N ARG A 194 -9.09 5.06 3.60
CA ARG A 194 -9.86 4.98 2.36
C ARG A 194 -10.50 3.61 2.17
N SER A 195 -11.81 3.61 1.92
CA SER A 195 -12.66 2.43 1.75
C SER A 195 -12.76 1.51 2.96
N LEU A 196 -12.13 1.84 4.08
CA LEU A 196 -12.19 1.05 5.29
C LEU A 196 -13.21 1.59 6.29
N HIS A 197 -13.86 0.69 6.99
CA HIS A 197 -14.61 1.07 8.20
C HIS A 197 -13.62 1.57 9.27
N PRO A 198 -13.94 2.63 10.06
CA PRO A 198 -13.04 3.18 11.08
C PRO A 198 -12.44 2.14 12.03
N MET A 199 -13.22 1.10 12.38
CA MET A 199 -12.73 0.01 13.23
C MET A 199 -11.68 -0.86 12.53
N LEU A 200 -11.72 -1.01 11.20
CA LEU A 200 -10.70 -1.74 10.47
C LEU A 200 -9.38 -0.95 10.44
N THR A 201 -9.46 0.35 10.20
CA THR A 201 -8.29 1.23 10.27
C THR A 201 -7.64 1.21 11.66
N LEU A 202 -8.45 1.30 12.71
CA LEU A 202 -7.96 1.15 14.09
C LEU A 202 -7.24 -0.19 14.29
N LYS A 203 -7.86 -1.30 13.85
CA LYS A 203 -7.27 -2.65 13.99
C LYS A 203 -5.98 -2.83 13.19
N LEU A 204 -5.85 -2.20 12.04
CA LEU A 204 -4.58 -2.17 11.28
C LEU A 204 -3.46 -1.48 12.07
N LEU A 205 -3.77 -0.32 12.70
CA LEU A 205 -2.80 0.40 13.51
C LEU A 205 -2.44 -0.35 14.81
N GLU A 206 -3.42 -0.95 15.49
CA GLU A 206 -3.16 -1.82 16.66
C GLU A 206 -2.28 -3.03 16.29
N MET A 207 -2.51 -3.62 15.13
CA MET A 207 -1.69 -4.72 14.64
C MET A 207 -0.27 -4.26 14.32
N TYR A 208 -0.10 -3.12 13.66
CA TYR A 208 1.21 -2.52 13.44
C TYR A 208 1.95 -2.30 14.77
N ASP A 209 1.30 -1.67 15.77
CA ASP A 209 1.89 -1.44 17.09
C ASP A 209 2.34 -2.76 17.74
N SER A 210 1.54 -3.81 17.63
CA SER A 210 1.86 -5.14 18.15
C SER A 210 3.06 -5.82 17.47
N LEU A 211 3.40 -5.41 16.25
CA LEU A 211 4.56 -5.93 15.51
C LEU A 211 5.86 -5.22 15.88
N LEU A 212 5.79 -4.06 16.53
CA LEU A 212 6.97 -3.31 16.94
C LEU A 212 7.77 -4.08 17.98
N ARG A 213 9.05 -4.26 17.70
CA ARG A 213 10.03 -4.83 18.64
C ARG A 213 10.92 -3.71 19.16
N SER A 214 11.53 -3.90 20.31
CA SER A 214 12.42 -2.90 20.93
C SER A 214 13.65 -2.53 20.08
N ASP A 215 14.02 -3.42 19.15
CA ASP A 215 15.14 -3.24 18.22
C ASP A 215 14.68 -2.95 16.77
N SER A 216 13.38 -2.81 16.57
CA SER A 216 12.81 -2.60 15.23
C SER A 216 13.18 -1.24 14.66
N GLN A 217 13.55 -1.22 13.38
CA GLN A 217 13.73 -0.02 12.58
C GLN A 217 12.51 0.25 11.66
N MET A 218 11.42 -0.47 11.87
CA MET A 218 10.18 -0.24 11.13
C MET A 218 9.63 1.15 11.41
N GLN A 219 9.07 1.76 10.35
CA GLN A 219 8.37 3.03 10.43
C GLN A 219 7.09 2.95 9.60
N LEU A 220 6.00 3.46 10.17
CA LEU A 220 4.76 3.68 9.47
C LEU A 220 4.42 5.17 9.51
N ILE A 221 4.30 5.78 8.35
CA ILE A 221 3.83 7.16 8.18
C ILE A 221 2.53 7.06 7.39
N CYS A 222 1.43 7.55 7.93
CA CYS A 222 0.15 7.52 7.19
C CYS A 222 -0.59 8.84 7.28
N THR A 223 -1.28 9.19 6.20
CA THR A 223 -2.27 10.26 6.21
C THR A 223 -3.65 9.66 6.45
N THR A 224 -4.54 10.41 7.08
CA THR A 224 -5.90 9.97 7.39
C THR A 224 -6.84 11.16 7.55
N HIS A 225 -8.11 10.95 7.21
CA HIS A 225 -9.21 11.86 7.53
C HIS A 225 -10.04 11.35 8.73
N GLU A 226 -9.68 10.20 9.31
CA GLU A 226 -10.44 9.56 10.38
C GLU A 226 -10.11 10.14 11.76
N SER A 227 -10.91 11.09 12.19
CA SER A 227 -10.71 11.81 13.46
C SER A 227 -10.86 10.93 14.71
N ASN A 228 -11.56 9.79 14.63
CA ASN A 228 -11.73 8.88 15.75
C ASN A 228 -10.40 8.30 16.23
N LEU A 229 -9.42 8.16 15.33
CA LEU A 229 -8.09 7.66 15.66
C LEU A 229 -7.38 8.52 16.70
N LEU A 230 -7.69 9.82 16.76
CA LEU A 230 -7.13 10.74 17.76
C LEU A 230 -7.51 10.42 19.22
N SER A 231 -8.54 9.58 19.41
CA SER A 231 -9.02 9.20 20.76
C SER A 231 -8.95 7.71 21.04
N THR A 232 -8.81 6.88 20.03
CA THR A 232 -8.95 5.41 20.14
C THR A 232 -7.70 4.63 19.73
N ALA A 233 -6.88 5.19 18.85
CA ALA A 233 -5.69 4.48 18.37
C ALA A 233 -4.55 4.51 19.41
N PRO A 234 -3.66 3.49 19.39
CA PRO A 234 -2.47 3.46 20.24
C PRO A 234 -1.38 4.41 19.72
N ILE A 235 -1.73 5.71 19.62
CA ILE A 235 -0.89 6.74 19.03
C ILE A 235 -0.49 7.72 20.13
N ARG A 236 0.80 8.05 20.20
CA ARG A 236 1.33 9.08 21.11
C ARG A 236 1.12 10.48 20.53
N GLN A 237 1.10 11.49 21.38
CA GLN A 237 0.93 12.88 20.94
C GLN A 237 2.06 13.36 20.01
N ASP A 238 3.26 12.83 20.17
CA ASP A 238 4.42 13.15 19.34
C ASP A 238 4.36 12.49 17.94
N GLU A 239 3.48 11.52 17.76
CA GLU A 239 3.24 10.86 16.48
C GLU A 239 2.14 11.53 15.65
N VAL A 240 1.38 12.44 16.24
CA VAL A 240 0.27 13.13 15.57
C VAL A 240 0.71 14.47 15.00
N TRP A 241 0.49 14.65 13.71
CA TRP A 241 0.83 15.84 12.97
C TRP A 241 -0.37 16.34 12.17
N PHE A 242 -0.59 17.65 12.18
CA PHE A 242 -1.65 18.30 11.41
C PHE A 242 -1.04 19.01 10.20
N VAL A 243 -1.69 18.86 9.05
CA VAL A 243 -1.32 19.53 7.81
C VAL A 243 -2.43 20.50 7.45
N GLU A 244 -2.10 21.77 7.31
CA GLU A 244 -3.03 22.82 6.95
C GLU A 244 -2.51 23.60 5.75
N LYS A 245 -3.43 24.01 4.88
CA LYS A 245 -3.15 24.88 3.75
C LYS A 245 -3.62 26.29 4.04
N ASP A 246 -2.72 27.26 3.95
CA ASP A 246 -3.07 28.66 4.16
C ASP A 246 -3.79 29.27 2.95
N LYS A 247 -4.22 30.54 3.06
CA LYS A 247 -4.89 31.27 1.99
C LYS A 247 -4.02 31.53 0.74
N LYS A 248 -2.71 31.34 0.85
CA LYS A 248 -1.77 31.45 -0.28
C LYS A 248 -1.51 30.09 -0.94
N GLY A 249 -2.07 29.01 -0.38
CA GLY A 249 -1.87 27.66 -0.86
C GLY A 249 -0.59 27.01 -0.34
N GLU A 250 0.11 27.62 0.65
CA GLU A 250 1.27 27.05 1.30
C GLU A 250 0.84 26.05 2.36
N SER A 251 1.50 24.88 2.40
CA SER A 251 1.21 23.81 3.38
C SER A 251 2.07 23.99 4.61
N HIS A 252 1.44 23.92 5.77
CA HIS A 252 2.08 24.02 7.08
C HIS A 252 1.88 22.73 7.85
N LEU A 253 2.93 22.27 8.53
CA LEU A 253 2.92 21.07 9.34
C LEU A 253 3.14 21.47 10.80
N SER A 254 2.26 21.00 11.70
CA SER A 254 2.35 21.27 13.14
C SER A 254 2.14 19.99 13.95
N SER A 255 2.94 19.79 14.99
CA SER A 255 2.81 18.64 15.88
C SER A 255 1.75 18.90 16.96
N LEU A 256 0.97 17.87 17.30
CA LEU A 256 0.03 17.93 18.42
C LEU A 256 0.73 18.32 19.75
N CYS A 257 1.99 17.93 19.92
CA CYS A 257 2.79 18.29 21.09
C CYS A 257 2.96 19.81 21.29
N GLU A 258 2.93 20.61 20.22
CA GLU A 258 3.04 22.07 20.30
C GLU A 258 1.84 22.69 21.00
N TYR A 259 0.67 22.08 20.90
CA TYR A 259 -0.59 22.57 21.47
C TYR A 259 -0.81 22.18 22.94
N LYS A 260 -0.07 21.19 23.46
CA LYS A 260 -0.17 20.71 24.86
C LYS A 260 -1.63 20.45 25.27
N PRO A 261 -2.35 19.56 24.59
CA PRO A 261 -3.78 19.37 24.81
C PRO A 261 -4.07 18.96 26.26
N ARG A 262 -5.09 19.60 26.87
CA ARG A 262 -5.60 19.29 28.22
C ARG A 262 -6.98 18.64 28.21
N GLU A 263 -7.53 18.43 27.03
CA GLU A 263 -8.83 17.86 26.76
C GLU A 263 -8.73 16.65 25.85
N ASN A 264 -9.88 16.03 25.54
CA ASN A 264 -9.94 15.01 24.50
C ASN A 264 -9.48 15.60 23.16
N VAL A 265 -8.46 15.00 22.57
CA VAL A 265 -7.78 15.49 21.36
C VAL A 265 -8.74 15.55 20.18
N GLN A 266 -9.55 14.52 19.98
CA GLN A 266 -10.56 14.47 18.90
C GLN A 266 -11.53 15.64 19.01
N LYS A 267 -12.05 15.92 20.22
CA LYS A 267 -12.96 17.04 20.43
C LYS A 267 -12.28 18.38 20.17
N GLY A 268 -11.04 18.53 20.60
CA GLY A 268 -10.23 19.74 20.31
C GLY A 268 -10.02 19.94 18.81
N TYR A 269 -9.71 18.86 18.08
CA TYR A 269 -9.56 18.86 16.63
C TYR A 269 -10.84 19.30 15.93
N LEU A 270 -11.98 18.64 16.21
CA LEU A 270 -13.28 18.96 15.61
C LEU A 270 -13.77 20.39 15.93
N ASN A 271 -13.29 20.99 17.02
CA ASN A 271 -13.54 22.39 17.36
C ASN A 271 -12.53 23.38 16.73
N GLY A 272 -11.63 22.92 15.85
CA GLY A 272 -10.66 23.75 15.14
C GLY A 272 -9.46 24.24 15.96
N ARG A 273 -9.20 23.65 17.14
CA ARG A 273 -8.09 24.11 18.00
C ARG A 273 -6.70 23.89 17.41
N TYR A 274 -6.58 22.88 16.59
CA TYR A 274 -5.27 22.45 16.03
C TYR A 274 -5.12 22.81 14.55
N GLY A 275 -6.09 23.58 13.99
CA GLY A 275 -6.15 23.80 12.55
C GLY A 275 -6.54 22.53 11.77
N ALA A 276 -6.17 22.49 10.50
CA ALA A 276 -6.39 21.34 9.60
C ALA A 276 -7.87 20.89 9.46
N ILE A 277 -8.81 21.83 9.67
CA ILE A 277 -10.26 21.61 9.47
C ILE A 277 -10.69 22.34 8.19
N PRO A 278 -11.54 21.72 7.36
CA PRO A 278 -12.09 22.41 6.19
C PRO A 278 -12.90 23.63 6.59
N PHE A 279 -12.63 24.76 5.93
CA PHE A 279 -13.46 25.96 6.05
C PHE A 279 -14.54 25.93 4.98
N PHE A 280 -15.78 25.94 5.42
CA PHE A 280 -16.91 26.03 4.51
C PHE A 280 -17.26 27.47 4.23
N GLY A 281 -17.51 27.80 2.97
CA GLY A 281 -18.08 29.10 2.58
C GLY A 281 -19.55 29.22 3.01
N GLU A 282 -20.10 30.42 2.89
CA GLU A 282 -21.53 30.65 3.19
C GLU A 282 -22.39 30.14 2.03
N LEU A 283 -23.42 29.35 2.37
CA LEU A 283 -24.39 28.82 1.39
C LEU A 283 -25.11 29.92 0.59
N ASN A 284 -25.28 31.10 1.19
CA ASN A 284 -25.92 32.25 0.56
C ASN A 284 -25.14 32.82 -0.63
N ASN A 285 -23.86 32.46 -0.77
CA ASN A 285 -23.02 32.88 -1.88
C ASN A 285 -23.11 31.92 -3.08
N ILE A 286 -23.96 30.89 -3.01
CA ILE A 286 -24.18 29.95 -4.10
C ILE A 286 -25.33 30.42 -4.96
N HIS A 287 -25.07 30.83 -6.21
CA HIS A 287 -26.06 31.23 -7.18
C HIS A 287 -26.71 30.01 -7.87
N TRP A 288 -27.67 29.39 -7.19
CA TRP A 288 -28.36 28.18 -7.69
C TRP A 288 -29.21 28.40 -8.95
N ASP A 289 -29.65 29.63 -9.16
CA ASP A 289 -30.56 29.99 -10.28
C ASP A 289 -29.83 30.13 -11.60
N ASP A 290 -28.53 30.39 -11.63
CA ASP A 290 -27.74 30.53 -12.83
C ASP A 290 -27.47 29.17 -13.53
N ALA A 291 -27.68 28.05 -12.87
CA ALA A 291 -27.45 26.69 -13.39
C ALA A 291 -28.62 26.15 -14.25
N LYS A 292 -29.72 26.93 -14.45
CA LYS A 292 -30.90 26.48 -15.20
C LYS A 292 -30.99 27.07 -16.61
N GLN A 293 -29.94 27.77 -17.11
CA GLN A 293 -29.97 28.46 -18.41
C GLN A 293 -28.92 27.90 -19.39
N GLU A 294 -28.70 26.59 -19.47
CA GLU A 294 -28.08 25.97 -20.65
C GLU A 294 -28.87 24.75 -21.11
#